data_a5588216cb8aa31fa0e1c536b81237f7
#
_entry.id   a5588216cb8aa31fa0e1c536b81237f7
#
_cell.length_a   1.000
_cell.length_b   1.000
_cell.length_c   1.000
_cell.angle_alpha   90.00
_cell.angle_beta   90.00
_cell.angle_gamma   90.00
#
_symmetry.space_group_name_H-M   'P 1'
#
loop_
_entity.id
_entity.type
_entity.pdbx_description
1 polymer ?
#
loop_
_entity_poly.entity_id
_entity_poly.type
_entity_poly.pdbx_seq_one_letter_code
_entity_poly.pdbx_strand_id
1 'polypeptide(L)'
;MAREMIEKYIQTSKQNVEELLIVVVGNAREITKDFTDYKTGTSVTSEYYALERFRNIVDTLRTEGFEVVPYYDEMDFIHDYLTHRLRNNYYKKMIVFNFAQKGIVHGRKSLVPLFCEMNNIIHTNSDPFVTSFTREKYYWYKLLKGIVPVCATWIYDNTLKWFDGQPEHGEYIIAKLENQCSSMGMDKNSVFPYSPSKDSLFQELSNTYKSRVIAQKFIEGYEVEVPFFCDNENFQCLKPQGIMINNEAYLGKNFLDYVARGNHLFSFYNFDDKFPQITPAILSETEKIARIIDIQGMGRIDFRLDNNFNFYVTDINSNPHLIEVASPSEALRQIGLSKYSDLMHLIIGVTLNRHPN
;
A
#
# COMPACT_ATOMS: atom_id res chain seq x y z
N MET A 1 2.78 -26.29 -0.74
CA MET A 1 1.45 -25.63 -0.59
C MET A 1 1.49 -24.15 -1.03
N ALA A 2 2.18 -23.24 -0.35
CA ALA A 2 2.14 -21.81 -0.75
C ALA A 2 2.65 -21.55 -2.18
N ARG A 3 3.80 -22.11 -2.55
CA ARG A 3 4.37 -21.95 -3.89
C ARG A 3 3.47 -22.53 -4.98
N GLU A 4 2.94 -23.71 -4.77
CA GLU A 4 2.01 -24.38 -5.73
C GLU A 4 0.75 -23.54 -5.97
N MET A 5 0.21 -22.92 -4.91
CA MET A 5 -0.93 -22.02 -5.04
C MET A 5 -0.58 -20.78 -5.88
N ILE A 6 0.57 -20.17 -5.64
CA ILE A 6 1.06 -19.02 -6.41
C ILE A 6 1.23 -19.41 -7.89
N GLU A 7 1.91 -20.55 -8.15
CA GLU A 7 2.11 -21.06 -9.51
C GLU A 7 0.77 -21.35 -10.22
N LYS A 8 -0.26 -21.83 -9.50
CA LYS A 8 -1.61 -22.01 -10.03
C LYS A 8 -2.22 -20.69 -10.51
N TYR A 9 -2.16 -19.62 -9.72
CA TYR A 9 -2.67 -18.31 -10.15
C TYR A 9 -1.89 -17.74 -11.34
N ILE A 10 -0.56 -17.87 -11.32
CA ILE A 10 0.29 -17.46 -12.45
C ILE A 10 -0.12 -18.23 -13.71
N GLN A 11 -0.33 -19.53 -13.60
CA GLN A 11 -0.75 -20.38 -14.73
C GLN A 11 -2.16 -20.01 -15.23
N THR A 12 -3.10 -19.75 -14.33
CA THR A 12 -4.45 -19.27 -14.70
C THR A 12 -4.35 -17.97 -15.51
N SER A 13 -3.54 -17.02 -15.07
CA SER A 13 -3.33 -15.78 -15.82
C SER A 13 -2.72 -16.05 -17.21
N LYS A 14 -1.69 -16.89 -17.30
CA LYS A 14 -1.02 -17.23 -18.57
C LYS A 14 -1.94 -17.90 -19.58
N GLN A 15 -2.86 -18.73 -19.10
CA GLN A 15 -3.83 -19.41 -19.98
C GLN A 15 -4.89 -18.46 -20.56
N ASN A 16 -5.11 -17.30 -19.97
CA ASN A 16 -6.13 -16.33 -20.37
C ASN A 16 -5.56 -15.08 -21.09
N VAL A 17 -4.27 -15.05 -21.41
CA VAL A 17 -3.59 -13.86 -21.97
C VAL A 17 -4.30 -13.32 -23.23
N GLU A 18 -4.68 -14.20 -24.15
CA GLU A 18 -5.31 -13.82 -25.43
C GLU A 18 -6.75 -13.32 -25.27
N GLU A 19 -7.42 -13.68 -24.16
CA GLU A 19 -8.82 -13.36 -23.89
C GLU A 19 -8.99 -12.06 -23.08
N LEU A 20 -7.87 -11.50 -22.57
CA LEU A 20 -7.89 -10.38 -21.65
C LEU A 20 -7.43 -9.08 -22.31
N LEU A 21 -8.14 -8.00 -22.00
CA LEU A 21 -7.68 -6.63 -22.13
C LEU A 21 -7.30 -6.10 -20.75
N ILE A 22 -6.04 -5.73 -20.55
CA ILE A 22 -5.59 -5.10 -19.30
C ILE A 22 -5.59 -3.58 -19.48
N VAL A 23 -6.44 -2.91 -18.73
CA VAL A 23 -6.48 -1.44 -18.66
C VAL A 23 -5.69 -1.00 -17.45
N VAL A 24 -4.50 -0.43 -17.65
CA VAL A 24 -3.65 0.04 -16.56
C VAL A 24 -3.99 1.49 -16.24
N VAL A 25 -4.56 1.73 -15.07
CA VAL A 25 -4.96 3.07 -14.63
C VAL A 25 -4.10 3.50 -13.43
N GLY A 26 -3.41 4.62 -13.56
CA GLY A 26 -2.56 5.13 -12.49
C GLY A 26 -2.07 6.54 -12.77
N ASN A 27 -1.30 7.08 -11.83
CA ASN A 27 -0.75 8.42 -11.94
C ASN A 27 0.76 8.34 -12.07
N ALA A 28 1.32 9.12 -13.01
CA ALA A 28 2.75 9.23 -13.23
C ALA A 28 3.21 10.68 -12.96
N ARG A 29 4.27 10.84 -12.16
CA ARG A 29 4.75 12.15 -11.67
C ARG A 29 4.97 13.17 -12.76
N GLU A 30 5.50 12.71 -13.89
CA GLU A 30 5.96 13.57 -15.00
C GLU A 30 4.84 13.91 -15.98
N ILE A 31 3.69 13.22 -15.91
CA ILE A 31 2.58 13.37 -16.87
C ILE A 31 1.31 13.83 -16.20
N THR A 32 0.92 13.20 -15.07
CA THR A 32 -0.35 13.49 -14.42
C THR A 32 -0.33 14.91 -13.86
N LYS A 33 -1.27 15.73 -14.31
CA LYS A 33 -1.43 17.08 -13.81
C LYS A 33 -2.20 17.03 -12.49
N ASP A 34 -1.55 17.43 -11.40
CA ASP A 34 -2.21 17.67 -10.13
C ASP A 34 -2.06 19.14 -9.76
N PHE A 35 -3.16 19.77 -9.39
CA PHE A 35 -3.20 21.17 -9.01
C PHE A 35 -3.02 21.39 -7.51
N THR A 36 -2.91 20.31 -6.76
CA THR A 36 -2.71 20.36 -5.32
C THR A 36 -1.22 20.30 -5.02
N ASP A 37 -0.62 21.40 -4.66
CA ASP A 37 0.75 21.44 -4.17
C ASP A 37 0.78 22.01 -2.76
N TYR A 38 1.59 21.37 -1.91
CA TYR A 38 1.87 21.88 -0.57
C TYR A 38 3.06 22.84 -0.66
N LYS A 39 2.93 24.03 -0.12
CA LYS A 39 4.01 25.05 -0.09
C LYS A 39 5.22 24.66 0.78
N THR A 40 5.64 23.40 0.75
CA THR A 40 6.61 22.83 1.69
C THR A 40 7.78 22.10 1.01
N GLY A 41 7.85 22.11 -0.31
CA GLY A 41 8.81 21.28 -1.05
C GLY A 41 8.45 19.78 -1.11
N THR A 42 7.33 19.36 -0.49
CA THR A 42 6.73 18.03 -0.68
C THR A 42 5.54 18.16 -1.60
N SER A 43 5.53 17.40 -2.69
CA SER A 43 4.43 17.39 -3.65
C SER A 43 3.55 16.15 -3.46
N VAL A 44 2.23 16.31 -3.69
CA VAL A 44 1.28 15.19 -3.78
C VAL A 44 1.73 14.16 -4.81
N THR A 45 2.37 14.62 -5.88
CA THR A 45 2.90 13.74 -6.94
C THR A 45 3.99 12.79 -6.45
N SER A 46 4.56 13.01 -5.26
CA SER A 46 5.53 12.08 -4.65
C SER A 46 4.95 10.70 -4.36
N GLU A 47 3.62 10.60 -4.21
CA GLU A 47 2.93 9.33 -4.06
C GLU A 47 2.68 8.63 -5.41
N TYR A 48 2.83 9.32 -6.54
CA TYR A 48 2.65 8.77 -7.86
C TYR A 48 3.86 7.95 -8.30
N TYR A 49 3.63 7.04 -9.21
CA TYR A 49 4.73 6.30 -9.83
C TYR A 49 5.63 7.26 -10.64
N ALA A 50 6.94 7.05 -10.65
CA ALA A 50 7.77 7.62 -11.70
C ALA A 50 7.30 7.05 -13.04
N LEU A 51 7.31 7.86 -14.09
CA LEU A 51 6.84 7.45 -15.42
C LEU A 51 7.55 6.18 -15.93
N GLU A 52 8.84 6.06 -15.67
CA GLU A 52 9.61 4.86 -16.00
C GLU A 52 9.05 3.61 -15.31
N ARG A 53 8.70 3.70 -14.03
CA ARG A 53 8.12 2.59 -13.27
C ARG A 53 6.73 2.21 -13.77
N PHE A 54 5.92 3.22 -14.10
CA PHE A 54 4.61 2.97 -14.72
C PHE A 54 4.78 2.26 -16.07
N ARG A 55 5.66 2.76 -16.94
CA ARG A 55 5.96 2.13 -18.24
C ARG A 55 6.47 0.70 -18.09
N ASN A 56 7.33 0.44 -17.10
CA ASN A 56 7.83 -0.91 -16.84
C ASN A 56 6.69 -1.90 -16.55
N ILE A 57 5.64 -1.50 -15.81
CA ILE A 57 4.45 -2.33 -15.60
C ILE A 57 3.75 -2.63 -16.93
N VAL A 58 3.48 -1.59 -17.73
CA VAL A 58 2.81 -1.70 -19.04
C VAL A 58 3.60 -2.58 -19.99
N ASP A 59 4.90 -2.35 -20.09
CA ASP A 59 5.77 -3.07 -21.02
C ASP A 59 5.99 -4.53 -20.59
N THR A 60 6.04 -4.79 -19.29
CA THR A 60 6.07 -6.15 -18.76
C THR A 60 4.81 -6.92 -19.15
N LEU A 61 3.63 -6.34 -18.96
CA LEU A 61 2.36 -6.97 -19.36
C LEU A 61 2.29 -7.22 -20.88
N ARG A 62 2.73 -6.26 -21.69
CA ARG A 62 2.79 -6.41 -23.16
C ARG A 62 3.76 -7.51 -23.59
N THR A 63 4.91 -7.60 -22.94
CA THR A 63 5.92 -8.64 -23.23
C THR A 63 5.39 -10.03 -22.93
N GLU A 64 4.53 -10.18 -21.93
CA GLU A 64 3.84 -11.43 -21.60
C GLU A 64 2.64 -11.72 -22.55
N GLY A 65 2.39 -10.88 -23.55
CA GLY A 65 1.40 -11.09 -24.60
C GLY A 65 0.01 -10.48 -24.34
N PHE A 66 -0.19 -9.77 -23.21
CA PHE A 66 -1.46 -9.10 -22.96
C PHE A 66 -1.68 -7.92 -23.92
N GLU A 67 -2.93 -7.71 -24.29
CA GLU A 67 -3.36 -6.44 -24.86
C GLU A 67 -3.48 -5.40 -23.73
N VAL A 68 -2.77 -4.25 -23.84
CA VAL A 68 -2.64 -3.30 -22.72
C VAL A 68 -2.92 -1.88 -23.16
N VAL A 69 -3.87 -1.23 -22.48
CA VAL A 69 -4.19 0.20 -22.64
C VAL A 69 -3.86 0.95 -21.36
N PRO A 70 -2.85 1.85 -21.38
CA PRO A 70 -2.48 2.67 -20.21
C PRO A 70 -3.25 3.98 -20.14
N TYR A 71 -3.68 4.36 -18.94
CA TYR A 71 -4.22 5.67 -18.61
C TYR A 71 -3.41 6.28 -17.46
N TYR A 72 -2.91 7.48 -17.66
CA TYR A 72 -2.12 8.23 -16.68
C TYR A 72 -2.96 9.18 -15.81
N ASP A 73 -4.27 9.21 -16.07
CA ASP A 73 -5.27 9.95 -15.32
C ASP A 73 -6.55 9.11 -15.29
N GLU A 74 -7.11 8.92 -14.12
CA GLU A 74 -8.35 8.17 -13.93
C GLU A 74 -9.55 8.78 -14.64
N MET A 75 -9.57 10.12 -14.79
CA MET A 75 -10.65 10.79 -15.49
C MET A 75 -10.64 10.53 -16.99
N ASP A 76 -9.46 10.35 -17.59
CA ASP A 76 -9.33 9.97 -19.00
C ASP A 76 -9.87 8.55 -19.23
N PHE A 77 -9.57 7.61 -18.34
CA PHE A 77 -10.14 6.26 -18.36
C PHE A 77 -11.68 6.30 -18.27
N ILE A 78 -12.22 7.01 -17.28
CA ILE A 78 -13.67 7.14 -17.06
C ILE A 78 -14.33 7.76 -18.29
N HIS A 79 -13.76 8.84 -18.85
CA HIS A 79 -14.27 9.52 -20.03
C HIS A 79 -14.32 8.57 -21.25
N ASP A 80 -13.23 7.87 -21.54
CA ASP A 80 -13.16 6.98 -22.69
C ASP A 80 -14.09 5.77 -22.55
N TYR A 81 -14.28 5.28 -21.33
CA TYR A 81 -15.28 4.24 -21.07
C TYR A 81 -16.71 4.74 -21.31
N LEU A 82 -17.09 5.90 -20.75
CA LEU A 82 -18.43 6.49 -20.88
C LEU A 82 -18.78 6.92 -22.32
N THR A 83 -17.77 7.36 -23.08
CA THR A 83 -17.93 7.72 -24.50
C THR A 83 -17.81 6.52 -25.44
N HIS A 84 -17.77 5.30 -24.91
CA HIS A 84 -17.65 4.03 -25.63
C HIS A 84 -16.36 3.88 -26.48
N ARG A 85 -15.38 4.77 -26.36
CA ARG A 85 -14.11 4.66 -27.10
C ARG A 85 -13.37 3.38 -26.74
N LEU A 86 -13.32 3.06 -25.45
CA LEU A 86 -12.67 1.85 -24.97
C LEU A 86 -13.48 0.59 -25.34
N ARG A 87 -14.81 0.61 -25.19
CA ARG A 87 -15.68 -0.54 -25.48
C ARG A 87 -15.75 -0.90 -26.97
N ASN A 88 -15.73 0.08 -27.85
CA ASN A 88 -15.91 -0.14 -29.29
C ASN A 88 -14.70 -0.79 -29.96
N ASN A 89 -13.55 -0.76 -29.31
CA ASN A 89 -12.29 -1.24 -29.89
C ASN A 89 -11.89 -2.63 -29.41
N TYR A 90 -12.52 -3.14 -28.32
CA TYR A 90 -12.08 -4.37 -27.67
C TYR A 90 -13.25 -5.32 -27.35
N TYR A 91 -13.16 -6.56 -27.81
CA TYR A 91 -14.13 -7.61 -27.53
C TYR A 91 -13.68 -8.55 -26.40
N LYS A 92 -12.55 -8.26 -25.78
CA LYS A 92 -11.95 -9.08 -24.72
C LYS A 92 -12.54 -8.76 -23.35
N LYS A 93 -12.42 -9.71 -22.44
CA LYS A 93 -12.75 -9.50 -21.02
C LYS A 93 -11.80 -8.45 -20.44
N MET A 94 -12.32 -7.33 -19.94
CA MET A 94 -11.53 -6.23 -19.41
C MET A 94 -11.20 -6.45 -17.95
N ILE A 95 -9.92 -6.28 -17.60
CA ILE A 95 -9.45 -6.17 -16.21
C ILE A 95 -8.78 -4.80 -16.03
N VAL A 96 -9.25 -4.01 -15.07
CA VAL A 96 -8.63 -2.75 -14.69
C VAL A 96 -7.55 -3.01 -13.63
N PHE A 97 -6.30 -2.88 -14.03
CA PHE A 97 -5.14 -2.93 -13.17
C PHE A 97 -4.88 -1.51 -12.62
N ASN A 98 -5.37 -1.25 -11.40
CA ASN A 98 -5.47 0.11 -10.89
C ASN A 98 -4.53 0.42 -9.73
N PHE A 99 -3.83 1.53 -9.85
CA PHE A 99 -3.05 2.20 -8.79
C PHE A 99 -3.19 3.73 -8.82
N ALA A 100 -4.31 4.23 -9.36
CA ALA A 100 -4.63 5.66 -9.39
C ALA A 100 -4.93 6.20 -7.98
N GLN A 101 -4.48 7.43 -7.73
CA GLN A 101 -4.61 8.08 -6.43
C GLN A 101 -4.46 9.61 -6.52
N LYS A 102 -4.97 10.23 -7.58
CA LYS A 102 -4.84 11.67 -7.82
C LYS A 102 -5.51 12.51 -6.75
N GLY A 103 -4.83 13.59 -6.33
CA GLY A 103 -5.35 14.56 -5.37
C GLY A 103 -5.09 14.19 -3.90
N ILE A 104 -5.82 14.85 -2.99
CA ILE A 104 -5.64 14.74 -1.53
C ILE A 104 -6.88 14.27 -0.77
N VAL A 105 -8.00 14.06 -1.46
CA VAL A 105 -9.25 13.66 -0.80
C VAL A 105 -9.16 12.22 -0.25
N HIS A 106 -9.92 11.95 0.80
CA HIS A 106 -9.87 10.65 1.50
C HIS A 106 -10.17 9.47 0.57
N GLY A 107 -11.20 9.58 -0.27
CA GLY A 107 -11.62 8.52 -1.19
C GLY A 107 -10.85 8.41 -2.51
N ARG A 108 -9.72 9.14 -2.69
CA ARG A 108 -9.05 9.22 -3.99
C ARG A 108 -8.65 7.87 -4.61
N LYS A 109 -8.23 6.91 -3.79
CA LYS A 109 -7.88 5.56 -4.27
C LYS A 109 -9.08 4.71 -4.65
N SER A 110 -10.28 5.05 -4.18
CA SER A 110 -11.52 4.29 -4.42
C SER A 110 -12.26 4.71 -5.67
N LEU A 111 -11.90 5.83 -6.30
CA LEU A 111 -12.63 6.34 -7.46
C LEU A 111 -12.71 5.29 -8.57
N VAL A 112 -11.57 4.74 -8.97
CA VAL A 112 -11.53 3.73 -10.05
C VAL A 112 -12.21 2.42 -9.64
N PRO A 113 -11.92 1.81 -8.47
CA PRO A 113 -12.65 0.64 -7.99
C PRO A 113 -14.16 0.84 -7.96
N LEU A 114 -14.65 1.96 -7.39
CA LEU A 114 -16.09 2.25 -7.32
C LEU A 114 -16.71 2.39 -8.70
N PHE A 115 -16.05 3.11 -9.62
CA PHE A 115 -16.50 3.22 -10.99
C PHE A 115 -16.58 1.85 -11.68
N CYS A 116 -15.57 1.00 -11.47
CA CYS A 116 -15.54 -0.34 -12.03
C CYS A 116 -16.72 -1.19 -11.51
N GLU A 117 -16.95 -1.23 -10.21
CA GLU A 117 -18.05 -2.01 -9.63
C GLU A 117 -19.42 -1.55 -10.12
N MET A 118 -19.67 -0.22 -10.17
CA MET A 118 -20.92 0.33 -10.70
C MET A 118 -21.17 -0.01 -12.18
N ASN A 119 -20.13 -0.35 -12.93
CA ASN A 119 -20.20 -0.71 -14.35
C ASN A 119 -19.92 -2.20 -14.63
N ASN A 120 -19.87 -3.05 -13.60
CA ASN A 120 -19.54 -4.48 -13.70
C ASN A 120 -18.19 -4.74 -14.43
N ILE A 121 -17.18 -3.90 -14.13
CA ILE A 121 -15.83 -4.05 -14.66
C ILE A 121 -14.97 -4.72 -13.58
N ILE A 122 -14.23 -5.74 -13.95
CA ILE A 122 -13.30 -6.43 -13.08
C ILE A 122 -12.09 -5.52 -12.78
N HIS A 123 -11.66 -5.45 -11.52
CA HIS A 123 -10.48 -4.68 -11.13
C HIS A 123 -9.62 -5.41 -10.09
N THR A 124 -8.35 -5.02 -9.98
CA THR A 124 -7.36 -5.69 -9.12
C THR A 124 -7.41 -5.31 -7.64
N ASN A 125 -8.15 -4.26 -7.29
CA ASN A 125 -8.20 -3.74 -5.91
C ASN A 125 -9.19 -4.51 -5.04
N SER A 126 -9.12 -4.26 -3.73
CA SER A 126 -10.20 -4.56 -2.78
C SER A 126 -11.44 -3.71 -3.10
N ASP A 127 -12.55 -4.04 -2.43
CA ASP A 127 -13.75 -3.20 -2.38
C ASP A 127 -13.40 -1.71 -2.21
N PRO A 128 -14.13 -0.78 -2.82
CA PRO A 128 -13.88 0.66 -2.74
C PRO A 128 -13.86 1.20 -1.30
N PHE A 129 -14.72 0.69 -0.41
CA PHE A 129 -14.72 1.07 1.00
C PHE A 129 -13.43 0.62 1.68
N VAL A 130 -13.02 -0.65 1.50
CA VAL A 130 -11.78 -1.21 2.04
C VAL A 130 -10.56 -0.43 1.53
N THR A 131 -10.55 -0.11 0.24
CA THR A 131 -9.46 0.67 -0.39
C THR A 131 -9.32 2.06 0.23
N SER A 132 -10.42 2.75 0.57
CA SER A 132 -10.38 4.01 1.31
C SER A 132 -10.05 3.82 2.78
N PHE A 133 -10.69 2.86 3.43
CA PHE A 133 -10.58 2.62 4.88
C PHE A 133 -9.15 2.31 5.32
N THR A 134 -8.42 1.49 4.56
CA THR A 134 -7.03 1.15 4.90
C THR A 134 -6.07 2.35 4.86
N ARG A 135 -6.45 3.47 4.24
CA ARG A 135 -5.68 4.71 4.29
C ARG A 135 -5.91 5.52 5.56
N GLU A 136 -7.02 5.32 6.23
CA GLU A 136 -7.44 6.06 7.41
C GLU A 136 -6.84 5.43 8.66
N LYS A 137 -5.59 5.80 8.98
CA LYS A 137 -4.77 5.15 10.02
C LYS A 137 -5.43 5.15 11.40
N TYR A 138 -6.08 6.23 11.77
CA TYR A 138 -6.77 6.31 13.05
C TYR A 138 -7.99 5.40 13.12
N TYR A 139 -8.77 5.28 12.03
CA TYR A 139 -9.99 4.48 12.03
C TYR A 139 -9.71 2.98 12.06
N TRP A 140 -8.75 2.48 11.27
CA TRP A 140 -8.40 1.07 11.36
C TRP A 140 -7.71 0.74 12.69
N TYR A 141 -6.93 1.67 13.28
CA TYR A 141 -6.41 1.51 14.64
C TYR A 141 -7.56 1.33 15.64
N LYS A 142 -8.60 2.16 15.58
CA LYS A 142 -9.76 2.07 16.50
C LYS A 142 -10.51 0.75 16.32
N LEU A 143 -10.67 0.28 15.08
CA LEU A 143 -11.30 -1.02 14.79
C LEU A 143 -10.50 -2.18 15.39
N LEU A 144 -9.18 -2.16 15.25
CA LEU A 144 -8.31 -3.28 15.59
C LEU A 144 -7.79 -3.26 17.03
N LYS A 145 -7.93 -2.12 17.74
CA LYS A 145 -7.48 -1.97 19.13
C LYS A 145 -8.14 -3.01 20.04
N GLY A 146 -7.30 -3.78 20.74
CA GLY A 146 -7.75 -4.86 21.62
C GLY A 146 -8.05 -6.19 20.92
N ILE A 147 -7.95 -6.22 19.57
CA ILE A 147 -8.15 -7.45 18.77
C ILE A 147 -6.80 -7.98 18.26
N VAL A 148 -5.92 -7.06 17.83
CA VAL A 148 -4.57 -7.36 17.34
C VAL A 148 -3.56 -6.39 17.96
N PRO A 149 -2.25 -6.69 17.93
CA PRO A 149 -1.24 -5.80 18.49
C PRO A 149 -1.03 -4.57 17.58
N VAL A 150 -1.75 -3.49 17.86
CA VAL A 150 -1.60 -2.19 17.17
C VAL A 150 -0.87 -1.19 18.05
N CYS A 151 -0.07 -0.30 17.45
CA CYS A 151 0.54 0.81 18.19
C CYS A 151 -0.52 1.77 18.71
N ALA A 152 -0.43 2.20 19.96
CA ALA A 152 -1.30 3.24 20.49
C ALA A 152 -1.23 4.47 19.57
N THR A 153 -2.40 4.97 19.18
CA THR A 153 -2.51 6.05 18.18
C THR A 153 -3.56 7.06 18.67
N TRP A 154 -3.19 8.32 18.65
CA TRP A 154 -4.03 9.47 18.98
C TRP A 154 -4.17 10.35 17.75
N ILE A 155 -5.24 11.13 17.69
CA ILE A 155 -5.54 11.97 16.54
C ILE A 155 -5.69 13.42 16.97
N TYR A 156 -5.04 14.31 16.19
CA TYR A 156 -5.12 15.74 16.31
C TYR A 156 -5.84 16.35 15.12
N ASP A 157 -6.81 17.20 15.41
CA ASP A 157 -7.58 17.99 14.45
C ASP A 157 -7.44 19.48 14.76
N ASN A 158 -7.37 20.33 13.75
CA ASN A 158 -7.20 21.78 13.99
C ASN A 158 -8.33 22.42 14.79
N THR A 159 -9.55 21.90 14.67
CA THR A 159 -10.73 22.42 15.37
C THR A 159 -10.92 21.74 16.72
N LEU A 160 -10.89 20.39 16.72
CA LEU A 160 -11.20 19.59 17.90
C LEU A 160 -9.98 19.34 18.80
N LYS A 161 -8.77 19.68 18.32
CA LYS A 161 -7.49 19.37 18.99
C LYS A 161 -7.36 17.85 19.22
N TRP A 162 -6.94 17.40 20.38
CA TRP A 162 -6.92 16.00 20.79
C TRP A 162 -8.34 15.59 21.24
N PHE A 163 -9.10 14.93 20.39
CA PHE A 163 -10.50 14.60 20.71
C PHE A 163 -10.75 13.16 21.18
N ASP A 164 -9.73 12.32 21.21
CA ASP A 164 -9.81 10.94 21.71
C ASP A 164 -8.59 10.60 22.59
N GLY A 165 -8.29 11.46 23.56
CA GLY A 165 -7.09 11.38 24.37
C GLY A 165 -5.87 11.92 23.63
N GLN A 166 -4.75 11.96 24.34
CA GLN A 166 -3.46 12.45 23.86
C GLN A 166 -2.33 11.55 24.40
N PRO A 167 -1.12 11.56 23.78
CA PRO A 167 0.02 10.84 24.32
C PRO A 167 0.36 11.30 25.75
N GLU A 168 0.94 10.41 26.53
CA GLU A 168 1.48 10.78 27.86
C GLU A 168 2.75 11.64 27.71
N HIS A 169 2.98 12.54 28.67
CA HIS A 169 4.20 13.35 28.69
C HIS A 169 5.45 12.45 28.76
N GLY A 170 6.38 12.64 27.81
CA GLY A 170 7.60 11.85 27.69
C GLY A 170 7.48 10.59 26.87
N GLU A 171 6.27 10.19 26.45
CA GLU A 171 6.09 9.03 25.57
C GLU A 171 6.68 9.29 24.18
N TYR A 172 7.53 8.38 23.68
CA TYR A 172 8.07 8.48 22.33
C TYR A 172 7.00 8.18 21.30
N ILE A 173 6.75 9.14 20.44
CA ILE A 173 5.76 9.06 19.37
C ILE A 173 6.38 9.39 18.02
N ILE A 174 5.69 8.97 16.96
CA ILE A 174 5.93 9.43 15.58
C ILE A 174 4.69 10.21 15.12
N ALA A 175 4.90 11.45 14.64
CA ALA A 175 3.85 12.24 14.01
C ALA A 175 3.71 11.86 12.54
N LYS A 176 2.48 11.57 12.10
CA LYS A 176 2.18 11.18 10.71
C LYS A 176 0.90 11.89 10.24
N LEU A 177 0.82 12.19 8.96
CA LEU A 177 -0.46 12.58 8.36
C LEU A 177 -1.40 11.37 8.33
N GLU A 178 -2.66 11.56 8.72
CA GLU A 178 -3.60 10.45 8.88
C GLU A 178 -3.78 9.65 7.60
N ASN A 179 -4.07 10.31 6.48
CA ASN A 179 -4.47 9.68 5.22
C ASN A 179 -3.41 9.76 4.10
N GLN A 180 -2.16 10.10 4.42
CA GLN A 180 -1.08 10.17 3.45
C GLN A 180 -0.16 8.94 3.53
N CYS A 181 0.48 8.62 2.39
CA CYS A 181 1.46 7.54 2.24
C CYS A 181 2.87 8.10 1.97
N SER A 182 3.82 7.20 1.68
CA SER A 182 5.18 7.54 1.23
C SER A 182 5.94 8.44 2.19
N SER A 183 5.66 8.34 3.49
CA SER A 183 6.29 9.16 4.54
C SER A 183 6.12 10.68 4.31
N MET A 184 5.07 11.11 3.60
CA MET A 184 4.81 12.53 3.33
C MET A 184 4.72 13.32 4.65
N GLY A 185 5.42 14.46 4.70
CA GLY A 185 5.50 15.30 5.90
C GLY A 185 6.33 14.72 7.04
N MET A 186 7.02 13.59 6.84
CA MET A 186 7.86 12.95 7.83
C MET A 186 9.35 13.13 7.52
N ASP A 187 10.09 13.56 8.52
CA ASP A 187 11.55 13.66 8.52
C ASP A 187 12.12 13.06 9.82
N LYS A 188 13.43 13.11 9.97
CA LYS A 188 14.11 12.63 11.19
C LYS A 188 13.63 13.25 12.50
N ASN A 189 12.94 14.40 12.46
CA ASN A 189 12.38 15.08 13.63
C ASN A 189 10.93 14.65 13.93
N SER A 190 10.35 13.78 13.10
CA SER A 190 8.99 13.29 13.31
C SER A 190 8.85 12.30 14.45
N VAL A 191 9.98 11.80 14.99
CA VAL A 191 10.03 10.94 16.19
C VAL A 191 10.59 11.74 17.37
N PHE A 192 9.80 11.91 18.43
CA PHE A 192 10.17 12.71 19.60
C PHE A 192 9.39 12.28 20.85
N PRO A 193 9.91 12.60 22.07
CA PRO A 193 9.11 12.49 23.29
C PRO A 193 8.03 13.56 23.28
N TYR A 194 6.78 13.14 23.47
CA TYR A 194 5.65 14.06 23.48
C TYR A 194 5.68 14.97 24.70
N SER A 195 5.30 16.22 24.50
CA SER A 195 4.93 17.18 25.56
C SER A 195 3.86 18.12 24.99
N PRO A 196 3.02 18.75 25.83
CA PRO A 196 1.99 19.69 25.37
C PRO A 196 2.55 20.88 24.55
N SER A 197 3.82 21.24 24.76
CA SER A 197 4.50 22.28 23.96
C SER A 197 4.69 21.87 22.49
N LYS A 198 4.56 20.59 22.16
CA LYS A 198 4.64 20.06 20.79
C LYS A 198 3.31 20.14 20.04
N ASP A 199 2.21 20.53 20.67
CA ASP A 199 0.90 20.67 20.01
C ASP A 199 0.95 21.68 18.86
N SER A 200 1.82 22.68 18.93
CA SER A 200 2.06 23.61 17.83
C SER A 200 2.59 22.94 16.57
N LEU A 201 3.39 21.87 16.70
CA LEU A 201 3.86 21.07 15.54
C LEU A 201 2.70 20.33 14.86
N PHE A 202 1.80 19.73 15.65
CA PHE A 202 0.61 19.07 15.12
C PHE A 202 -0.31 20.05 14.40
N GLN A 203 -0.48 21.25 14.97
CA GLN A 203 -1.25 22.33 14.35
C GLN A 203 -0.60 22.80 13.04
N GLU A 204 0.71 22.97 13.02
CA GLU A 204 1.46 23.37 11.82
C GLU A 204 1.33 22.32 10.71
N LEU A 205 1.56 21.03 11.02
CA LEU A 205 1.40 19.94 10.07
C LEU A 205 -0.03 19.89 9.52
N SER A 206 -1.03 19.97 10.39
CA SER A 206 -2.42 19.93 9.98
C SER A 206 -2.82 21.11 9.08
N ASN A 207 -2.34 22.32 9.38
CA ASN A 207 -2.57 23.51 8.56
C ASN A 207 -1.88 23.42 7.19
N THR A 208 -0.65 22.94 7.19
CA THR A 208 0.20 22.82 6.00
C THR A 208 -0.37 21.82 5.00
N TYR A 209 -0.70 20.63 5.49
CA TYR A 209 -1.15 19.52 4.66
C TYR A 209 -2.67 19.40 4.55
N LYS A 210 -3.43 20.28 5.20
CA LYS A 210 -4.90 20.27 5.25
C LYS A 210 -5.45 18.88 5.59
N SER A 211 -4.80 18.22 6.53
CA SER A 211 -5.09 16.86 6.96
C SER A 211 -5.03 16.79 8.48
N ARG A 212 -5.74 15.84 9.07
CA ARG A 212 -5.53 15.45 10.45
C ARG A 212 -4.15 14.84 10.60
N VAL A 213 -3.62 14.89 11.81
CA VAL A 213 -2.30 14.36 12.17
C VAL A 213 -2.48 13.33 13.27
N ILE A 214 -1.88 12.18 13.12
CA ILE A 214 -1.84 11.17 14.18
C ILE A 214 -0.51 11.26 14.94
N ALA A 215 -0.57 11.09 16.25
CA ALA A 215 0.56 10.67 17.07
C ALA A 215 0.45 9.16 17.25
N GLN A 216 1.43 8.41 16.81
CA GLN A 216 1.48 6.96 17.00
C GLN A 216 2.65 6.62 17.92
N LYS A 217 2.44 5.76 18.94
CA LYS A 217 3.53 5.28 19.78
C LYS A 217 4.64 4.71 18.91
N PHE A 218 5.86 5.21 19.10
CA PHE A 218 7.01 4.77 18.34
C PHE A 218 7.61 3.51 18.97
N ILE A 219 7.77 2.47 18.18
CA ILE A 219 8.41 1.22 18.58
C ILE A 219 9.84 1.23 18.07
N GLU A 220 10.80 1.30 18.99
CA GLU A 220 12.22 1.21 18.68
C GLU A 220 12.59 -0.25 18.34
N GLY A 221 13.20 -0.52 17.19
CA GLY A 221 13.58 -1.88 16.82
C GLY A 221 13.66 -2.16 15.33
N TYR A 222 13.09 -3.29 14.91
CA TYR A 222 13.08 -3.77 13.53
C TYR A 222 11.80 -3.38 12.81
N GLU A 223 11.84 -3.34 11.48
CA GLU A 223 10.67 -3.12 10.63
C GLU A 223 10.52 -4.25 9.62
N VAL A 224 9.30 -4.72 9.41
CA VAL A 224 8.97 -5.80 8.49
C VAL A 224 7.70 -5.50 7.71
N GLU A 225 7.74 -5.70 6.41
CA GLU A 225 6.60 -5.65 5.50
C GLU A 225 6.14 -7.08 5.19
N VAL A 226 4.86 -7.37 5.35
CA VAL A 226 4.27 -8.68 5.04
C VAL A 226 3.31 -8.51 3.87
N PRO A 227 3.78 -8.76 2.64
CA PRO A 227 2.88 -8.81 1.49
C PRO A 227 2.06 -10.11 1.52
N PHE A 228 0.84 -10.04 1.03
CA PHE A 228 -0.06 -11.18 0.91
C PHE A 228 -1.01 -10.99 -0.26
N PHE A 229 -1.67 -12.06 -0.66
CA PHE A 229 -2.82 -11.98 -1.55
C PHE A 229 -4.00 -12.75 -0.98
N CYS A 230 -5.18 -12.28 -1.34
CA CYS A 230 -6.43 -12.86 -0.90
C CYS A 230 -7.43 -12.87 -2.06
N ASP A 231 -8.12 -13.99 -2.24
CA ASP A 231 -9.35 -14.10 -3.02
C ASP A 231 -10.52 -14.47 -2.11
N ASN A 232 -11.68 -14.76 -2.68
CA ASN A 232 -12.90 -15.06 -1.92
C ASN A 232 -12.74 -16.25 -0.95
N GLU A 233 -11.87 -17.20 -1.25
CA GLU A 233 -11.71 -18.45 -0.51
C GLU A 233 -10.34 -18.58 0.14
N ASN A 234 -9.30 -18.09 -0.51
CA ASN A 234 -7.91 -18.34 -0.15
C ASN A 234 -7.23 -17.07 0.36
N PHE A 235 -6.41 -17.23 1.38
CA PHE A 235 -5.49 -16.24 1.88
C PHE A 235 -4.07 -16.82 1.91
N GLN A 236 -3.10 -16.07 1.41
CA GLN A 236 -1.71 -16.49 1.43
C GLN A 236 -0.77 -15.32 1.68
N CYS A 237 -0.06 -15.35 2.80
CA CYS A 237 1.10 -14.48 2.99
C CYS A 237 2.24 -14.90 2.05
N LEU A 238 2.92 -13.91 1.50
CA LEU A 238 4.22 -14.08 0.88
C LEU A 238 5.32 -14.03 1.96
N LYS A 239 6.58 -14.25 1.58
CA LYS A 239 7.70 -14.16 2.52
C LYS A 239 7.79 -12.77 3.14
N PRO A 240 7.84 -12.64 4.48
CA PRO A 240 7.99 -11.35 5.14
C PRO A 240 9.34 -10.70 4.79
N GLN A 241 9.32 -9.43 4.52
CA GLN A 241 10.48 -8.66 4.09
C GLN A 241 10.92 -7.72 5.22
N GLY A 242 12.03 -8.04 5.87
CA GLY A 242 12.65 -7.13 6.83
C GLY A 242 13.33 -5.96 6.10
N ILE A 243 13.29 -4.77 6.69
CA ILE A 243 13.90 -3.56 6.13
C ILE A 243 15.27 -3.34 6.75
N MET A 244 16.26 -3.03 5.91
CA MET A 244 17.58 -2.54 6.31
C MET A 244 17.82 -1.13 5.79
N ILE A 245 18.43 -0.29 6.62
CA ILE A 245 18.95 1.03 6.23
C ILE A 245 20.47 0.99 6.46
N ASN A 246 21.25 1.37 5.45
CA ASN A 246 22.74 1.31 5.51
C ASN A 246 23.27 -0.09 5.88
N ASN A 247 22.62 -1.17 5.40
CA ASN A 247 22.93 -2.57 5.73
C ASN A 247 22.69 -2.96 7.21
N GLU A 248 21.98 -2.13 7.96
CA GLU A 248 21.60 -2.38 9.36
C GLU A 248 20.13 -2.77 9.44
N ALA A 249 19.85 -3.99 9.91
CA ALA A 249 18.49 -4.49 10.09
C ALA A 249 17.83 -3.95 11.36
N TYR A 250 18.62 -3.73 12.44
CA TYR A 250 18.12 -3.05 13.63
C TYR A 250 18.09 -1.55 13.38
N LEU A 251 16.91 -1.02 13.19
CA LEU A 251 16.74 0.39 12.87
C LEU A 251 16.79 1.29 14.12
N GLY A 252 16.56 0.73 15.31
CA GLY A 252 16.49 1.52 16.53
C GLY A 252 15.43 2.61 16.42
N LYS A 253 15.84 3.87 16.53
CA LYS A 253 14.99 5.05 16.35
C LYS A 253 14.88 5.53 14.89
N ASN A 254 15.58 4.90 13.96
CA ASN A 254 15.47 5.21 12.55
C ASN A 254 14.21 4.58 11.95
N PHE A 255 13.73 5.16 10.88
CA PHE A 255 12.60 4.68 10.09
C PHE A 255 12.76 5.16 8.64
N LEU A 256 11.99 4.60 7.73
CA LEU A 256 11.97 5.07 6.34
C LEU A 256 11.27 6.42 6.25
N ASP A 257 12.03 7.49 6.36
CA ASP A 257 11.54 8.85 6.14
C ASP A 257 11.34 9.14 4.63
N TYR A 258 10.83 10.32 4.34
CA TYR A 258 10.56 10.76 2.97
C TYR A 258 11.82 10.74 2.08
N VAL A 259 12.97 11.15 2.60
CA VAL A 259 14.24 11.22 1.88
C VAL A 259 14.83 9.82 1.64
N ALA A 260 14.84 8.98 2.67
CA ALA A 260 15.37 7.61 2.57
C ALA A 260 14.55 6.78 1.57
N ARG A 261 13.22 6.92 1.59
CA ARG A 261 12.32 6.24 0.66
C ARG A 261 12.50 6.75 -0.78
N GLY A 262 12.57 8.06 -0.98
CA GLY A 262 12.74 8.68 -2.29
C GLY A 262 14.07 8.35 -2.96
N ASN A 263 15.15 8.23 -2.20
CA ASN A 263 16.49 7.94 -2.68
C ASN A 263 16.84 6.43 -2.66
N HIS A 264 15.90 5.55 -2.34
CA HIS A 264 16.11 4.11 -2.23
C HIS A 264 17.30 3.72 -1.32
N LEU A 265 17.46 4.40 -0.17
CA LEU A 265 18.53 4.16 0.80
C LEU A 265 18.24 2.97 1.72
N PHE A 266 17.41 2.05 1.28
CA PHE A 266 17.03 0.86 2.02
C PHE A 266 17.09 -0.37 1.14
N SER A 267 17.16 -1.53 1.77
CA SER A 267 17.08 -2.83 1.11
C SER A 267 16.23 -3.79 1.96
N PHE A 268 15.83 -4.91 1.34
CA PHE A 268 15.10 -5.96 2.03
C PHE A 268 16.00 -7.13 2.39
N TYR A 269 15.63 -7.84 3.45
CA TYR A 269 16.19 -9.14 3.80
C TYR A 269 15.08 -10.13 4.11
N ASN A 270 15.36 -11.43 3.98
CA ASN A 270 14.42 -12.48 4.37
C ASN A 270 14.23 -12.46 5.89
N PHE A 271 13.10 -11.94 6.35
CA PHE A 271 12.80 -11.80 7.77
C PHE A 271 12.70 -13.15 8.47
N ASP A 272 12.16 -14.16 7.80
CA ASP A 272 11.99 -15.52 8.31
C ASP A 272 13.32 -16.17 8.69
N ASP A 273 14.39 -15.94 7.90
CA ASP A 273 15.73 -16.48 8.20
C ASP A 273 16.31 -15.88 9.49
N LYS A 274 15.98 -14.62 9.79
CA LYS A 274 16.49 -13.93 10.98
C LYS A 274 15.63 -14.14 12.22
N PHE A 275 14.32 -14.24 12.04
CA PHE A 275 13.33 -14.31 13.12
C PHE A 275 12.31 -15.45 12.94
N PRO A 276 12.78 -16.72 12.75
CA PRO A 276 11.89 -17.84 12.46
C PRO A 276 10.88 -18.11 13.58
N GLN A 277 11.22 -17.78 14.84
CA GLN A 277 10.35 -17.98 16.00
C GLN A 277 9.17 -16.99 16.06
N ILE A 278 9.29 -15.80 15.44
CA ILE A 278 8.25 -14.75 15.48
C ILE A 278 7.40 -14.74 14.21
N THR A 279 7.99 -15.17 13.08
CA THR A 279 7.33 -15.16 11.78
C THR A 279 5.95 -15.82 11.80
N PRO A 280 5.70 -17.01 12.39
CA PRO A 280 4.37 -17.61 12.39
C PRO A 280 3.31 -16.73 13.05
N ALA A 281 3.65 -16.03 14.13
CA ALA A 281 2.72 -15.13 14.82
C ALA A 281 2.39 -13.89 13.96
N ILE A 282 3.40 -13.28 13.32
CA ILE A 282 3.20 -12.14 12.42
C ILE A 282 2.32 -12.53 11.22
N LEU A 283 2.55 -13.70 10.60
CA LEU A 283 1.73 -14.19 9.50
C LEU A 283 0.28 -14.45 9.92
N SER A 284 0.08 -15.03 11.10
CA SER A 284 -1.26 -15.26 11.66
C SER A 284 -2.01 -13.95 11.92
N GLU A 285 -1.34 -12.93 12.48
CA GLU A 285 -1.97 -11.62 12.70
C GLU A 285 -2.21 -10.90 11.37
N THR A 286 -1.36 -11.08 10.36
CA THR A 286 -1.57 -10.54 9.00
C THR A 286 -2.86 -11.11 8.40
N GLU A 287 -3.07 -12.43 8.44
CA GLU A 287 -4.30 -13.06 7.96
C GLU A 287 -5.53 -12.56 8.72
N LYS A 288 -5.43 -12.51 10.05
CA LYS A 288 -6.53 -12.05 10.91
C LYS A 288 -6.94 -10.60 10.57
N ILE A 289 -5.99 -9.70 10.41
CA ILE A 289 -6.23 -8.30 10.04
C ILE A 289 -6.87 -8.22 8.65
N ALA A 290 -6.32 -8.93 7.66
CA ALA A 290 -6.84 -8.93 6.32
C ALA A 290 -8.31 -9.40 6.26
N ARG A 291 -8.65 -10.44 7.03
CA ARG A 291 -10.02 -10.94 7.12
C ARG A 291 -10.97 -10.01 7.88
N ILE A 292 -10.51 -9.36 8.97
CA ILE A 292 -11.36 -8.40 9.71
C ILE A 292 -11.72 -7.19 8.85
N ILE A 293 -10.77 -6.71 8.03
CA ILE A 293 -10.97 -5.55 7.16
C ILE A 293 -11.60 -5.95 5.82
N ASP A 294 -11.58 -7.24 5.47
CA ASP A 294 -11.99 -7.80 4.18
C ASP A 294 -11.11 -7.31 3.01
N ILE A 295 -9.79 -7.35 3.21
CA ILE A 295 -8.85 -7.00 2.15
C ILE A 295 -8.81 -8.11 1.12
N GLN A 296 -9.07 -7.77 -0.14
CA GLN A 296 -9.04 -8.65 -1.30
C GLN A 296 -7.94 -8.23 -2.29
N GLY A 297 -7.50 -9.15 -3.14
CA GLY A 297 -6.40 -8.89 -4.08
C GLY A 297 -5.05 -8.89 -3.38
N MET A 298 -4.13 -8.03 -3.81
CA MET A 298 -2.80 -7.89 -3.21
C MET A 298 -2.84 -6.86 -2.09
N GLY A 299 -2.37 -7.25 -0.90
CA GLY A 299 -2.25 -6.38 0.25
C GLY A 299 -0.87 -6.45 0.91
N ARG A 300 -0.63 -5.57 1.89
CA ARG A 300 0.58 -5.55 2.71
C ARG A 300 0.26 -4.99 4.09
N ILE A 301 0.79 -5.62 5.11
CA ILE A 301 0.74 -5.12 6.48
C ILE A 301 2.16 -4.92 6.97
N ASP A 302 2.41 -3.77 7.59
CA ASP A 302 3.72 -3.37 8.08
C ASP A 302 3.73 -3.44 9.61
N PHE A 303 4.81 -4.02 10.15
CA PHE A 303 4.99 -4.17 11.60
C PHE A 303 6.32 -3.58 12.04
N ARG A 304 6.36 -3.15 13.30
CA ARG A 304 7.62 -2.93 14.02
C ARG A 304 7.74 -3.89 15.19
N LEU A 305 8.97 -4.37 15.42
CA LEU A 305 9.31 -5.27 16.52
C LEU A 305 10.25 -4.55 17.48
N ASP A 306 9.96 -4.65 18.79
CA ASP A 306 10.88 -4.21 19.83
C ASP A 306 11.99 -5.23 20.11
N ASN A 307 12.92 -4.90 21.03
CA ASN A 307 14.02 -5.78 21.42
C ASN A 307 13.59 -7.04 22.18
N ASN A 308 12.35 -7.10 22.67
CA ASN A 308 11.75 -8.26 23.32
C ASN A 308 10.92 -9.09 22.34
N PHE A 309 10.99 -8.75 21.03
CA PHE A 309 10.22 -9.37 19.95
C PHE A 309 8.70 -9.21 20.08
N ASN A 310 8.22 -8.24 20.87
CA ASN A 310 6.84 -7.80 20.74
C ASN A 310 6.70 -7.04 19.42
N PHE A 311 5.67 -7.36 18.65
CA PHE A 311 5.43 -6.72 17.36
C PHE A 311 4.10 -5.96 17.36
N TYR A 312 4.05 -4.91 16.56
CA TYR A 312 2.91 -4.00 16.48
C TYR A 312 2.68 -3.55 15.04
N VAL A 313 1.41 -3.55 14.63
CA VAL A 313 1.00 -3.04 13.31
C VAL A 313 1.25 -1.53 13.26
N THR A 314 1.89 -1.09 12.19
CA THR A 314 2.23 0.33 11.95
C THR A 314 1.59 0.91 10.70
N ASP A 315 1.25 0.06 9.71
CA ASP A 315 0.52 0.47 8.52
C ASP A 315 -0.23 -0.73 7.89
N ILE A 316 -1.32 -0.44 7.18
CA ILE A 316 -2.12 -1.42 6.44
C ILE A 316 -2.36 -0.87 5.05
N ASN A 317 -2.03 -1.64 4.02
CA ASN A 317 -2.12 -1.20 2.65
C ASN A 317 -2.82 -2.25 1.76
N SER A 318 -4.04 -1.96 1.32
CA SER A 318 -4.80 -2.80 0.39
C SER A 318 -4.46 -2.56 -1.09
N ASN A 319 -3.56 -1.63 -1.38
CA ASN A 319 -3.05 -1.36 -2.72
C ASN A 319 -1.57 -0.95 -2.61
N PRO A 320 -0.67 -1.91 -2.29
CA PRO A 320 0.75 -1.63 -2.08
C PRO A 320 1.44 -1.25 -3.40
N HIS A 321 2.65 -0.71 -3.29
CA HIS A 321 3.49 -0.43 -4.44
C HIS A 321 3.91 -1.73 -5.12
N LEU A 322 3.67 -1.85 -6.42
CA LEU A 322 3.89 -3.06 -7.22
C LEU A 322 5.09 -2.93 -8.17
N ILE A 323 6.08 -2.14 -7.80
CA ILE A 323 7.32 -2.01 -8.59
C ILE A 323 8.26 -3.20 -8.35
N GLU A 324 9.18 -3.40 -9.27
CA GLU A 324 10.12 -4.53 -9.27
C GLU A 324 10.97 -4.65 -7.99
N VAL A 325 11.25 -3.51 -7.33
CA VAL A 325 12.06 -3.44 -6.10
C VAL A 325 11.22 -3.29 -4.83
N ALA A 326 9.92 -3.59 -4.87
CA ALA A 326 9.03 -3.56 -3.71
C ALA A 326 8.95 -4.92 -3.02
N SER A 327 8.49 -4.92 -1.77
CA SER A 327 8.40 -6.15 -0.97
C SER A 327 7.60 -7.30 -1.60
N PRO A 328 6.51 -7.09 -2.37
CA PRO A 328 5.85 -8.21 -3.04
C PRO A 328 6.75 -8.90 -4.08
N SER A 329 7.48 -8.12 -4.89
CA SER A 329 8.42 -8.67 -5.88
C SER A 329 9.58 -9.40 -5.22
N GLU A 330 10.12 -8.83 -4.14
CA GLU A 330 11.22 -9.43 -3.38
C GLU A 330 10.80 -10.75 -2.74
N ALA A 331 9.59 -10.79 -2.17
CA ALA A 331 9.04 -11.99 -1.58
C ALA A 331 8.88 -13.14 -2.60
N LEU A 332 8.51 -12.84 -3.84
CA LEU A 332 8.45 -13.83 -4.91
C LEU A 332 9.85 -14.31 -5.32
N ARG A 333 10.84 -13.41 -5.41
CA ARG A 333 12.24 -13.82 -5.70
C ARG A 333 12.78 -14.81 -4.68
N GLN A 334 12.47 -14.63 -3.40
CA GLN A 334 12.92 -15.53 -2.31
C GLN A 334 12.34 -16.95 -2.40
N ILE A 335 11.26 -17.14 -3.16
CA ILE A 335 10.70 -18.48 -3.42
C ILE A 335 11.03 -19.00 -4.82
N GLY A 336 11.95 -18.34 -5.54
CA GLY A 336 12.43 -18.76 -6.87
C GLY A 336 11.57 -18.29 -8.05
N LEU A 337 10.64 -17.34 -7.83
CA LEU A 337 9.88 -16.65 -8.86
C LEU A 337 10.51 -15.26 -9.09
N SER A 338 11.55 -15.23 -9.91
CA SER A 338 12.44 -14.07 -10.00
C SER A 338 12.07 -13.06 -11.08
N LYS A 339 11.15 -13.41 -11.98
CA LYS A 339 10.70 -12.50 -13.03
C LYS A 339 9.68 -11.51 -12.47
N TYR A 340 9.81 -10.24 -12.83
CA TYR A 340 8.82 -9.24 -12.44
C TYR A 340 7.43 -9.54 -13.01
N SER A 341 7.37 -10.19 -14.18
CA SER A 341 6.13 -10.66 -14.78
C SER A 341 5.38 -11.71 -13.91
N ASP A 342 6.08 -12.47 -13.05
CA ASP A 342 5.42 -13.41 -12.15
C ASP A 342 4.48 -12.69 -11.17
N LEU A 343 4.86 -11.49 -10.67
CA LEU A 343 3.99 -10.65 -9.85
C LEU A 343 2.77 -10.17 -10.64
N MET A 344 2.94 -9.74 -11.90
CA MET A 344 1.82 -9.29 -12.72
C MET A 344 0.84 -10.43 -12.97
N HIS A 345 1.34 -11.60 -13.34
CA HIS A 345 0.51 -12.80 -13.53
C HIS A 345 -0.19 -13.24 -12.23
N LEU A 346 0.49 -13.18 -11.09
CA LEU A 346 -0.12 -13.51 -9.80
C LEU A 346 -1.33 -12.60 -9.51
N ILE A 347 -1.18 -11.28 -9.67
CA ILE A 347 -2.24 -10.31 -9.42
C ILE A 347 -3.44 -10.55 -10.35
N ILE A 348 -3.17 -10.76 -11.64
CA ILE A 348 -4.23 -11.05 -12.63
C ILE A 348 -4.91 -12.39 -12.31
N GLY A 349 -4.15 -13.43 -11.99
CA GLY A 349 -4.69 -14.75 -11.64
C GLY A 349 -5.58 -14.73 -10.40
N VAL A 350 -5.15 -14.04 -9.34
CA VAL A 350 -5.96 -13.81 -8.14
C VAL A 350 -7.24 -13.05 -8.50
N THR A 351 -7.13 -12.03 -9.35
CA THR A 351 -8.29 -11.24 -9.78
C THR A 351 -9.29 -12.08 -10.57
N LEU A 352 -8.82 -12.94 -11.49
CA LEU A 352 -9.68 -13.86 -12.22
C LEU A 352 -10.41 -14.85 -11.29
N ASN A 353 -9.72 -15.35 -10.29
CA ASN A 353 -10.33 -16.31 -9.33
C ASN A 353 -11.38 -15.63 -8.42
N ARG A 354 -11.25 -14.33 -8.14
CA ARG A 354 -12.25 -13.54 -7.42
C ARG A 354 -13.53 -13.32 -8.25
N HIS A 355 -13.44 -13.34 -9.57
CA HIS A 355 -14.53 -13.07 -10.50
C HIS A 355 -14.68 -14.24 -11.50
N PRO A 356 -15.05 -15.45 -11.00
CA PRO A 356 -15.33 -16.58 -11.88
C PRO A 356 -16.48 -16.22 -12.82
N ASN A 357 -16.45 -16.71 -14.07
CA ASN A 357 -17.47 -16.46 -15.09
C ASN A 357 -18.84 -16.97 -14.69
#